data_e1da446f72f72813c3504650d7bd44da
#
_entry.id   e1da446f72f72813c3504650d7bd44da
#
_cell.length_a   1.000
_cell.length_b   1.000
_cell.length_c   1.000
_cell.angle_alpha   90.00
_cell.angle_beta   90.00
_cell.angle_gamma   90.00
#
_symmetry.space_group_name_H-M   'P 1'
#
loop_
_entity.id
_entity.type
_entity.pdbx_description
1 polymer ?
#
loop_
_entity_poly.entity_id
_entity_poly.type
_entity_poly.pdbx_seq_one_letter_code
_entity_poly.pdbx_strand_id
1 'polypeptide(L)'
;AAMLPDGTAMAVYSLDRSENGDTSGYEIAYCTVAANGNPGTAMLATRDSNLDENPQVVAANFGGGDDRFVIGWHSVRGGSSDIQLLAVDGSGTMSNSFPGSLSALTSSGNAVVGGDFRFASLSGNHRSLNDLTIVWNETVNDANGAVDHGILKAAKLRYAANTYTLSAPLELAELPDRTLADHFDAYVSGSNQVQAAIQATRYDDEKPEVIGGVTVPGEETILYTATSDFITDAVAVEQIGVDYATLALNSLTPIRFTIRNTGLNDVTNLTVKLGSGETATLTEKLLPNESTTLTVWHHVRDRVTDPSYTITAAGGINEN
;
A
#
# COMPACT_ATOMS: atom_id res chain seq x y z
N ALA A 1 5.14 -10.02 -18.80
CA ALA A 1 4.58 -9.27 -19.92
C ALA A 1 3.08 -9.08 -19.74
N ALA A 2 2.52 -8.00 -20.29
CA ALA A 2 1.10 -7.71 -20.26
C ALA A 2 0.65 -7.18 -21.64
N MET A 3 -0.66 -7.12 -21.89
CA MET A 3 -1.21 -6.67 -23.17
C MET A 3 -2.45 -5.81 -22.94
N LEU A 4 -2.51 -4.66 -23.59
CA LEU A 4 -3.68 -3.77 -23.64
C LEU A 4 -4.75 -4.31 -24.60
N PRO A 5 -5.99 -3.80 -24.53
CA PRO A 5 -7.11 -4.25 -25.39
C PRO A 5 -6.89 -4.00 -26.88
N ASP A 6 -6.11 -2.97 -27.24
CA ASP A 6 -5.76 -2.66 -28.62
C ASP A 6 -4.72 -3.60 -29.22
N GLY A 7 -4.23 -4.57 -28.45
CA GLY A 7 -3.22 -5.53 -28.86
C GLY A 7 -1.77 -5.06 -28.61
N THR A 8 -1.57 -3.84 -28.12
CA THR A 8 -0.22 -3.40 -27.70
C THR A 8 0.22 -4.18 -26.48
N ALA A 9 1.41 -4.77 -26.52
CA ALA A 9 1.98 -5.52 -25.41
C ALA A 9 3.19 -4.79 -24.79
N MET A 10 3.53 -5.14 -23.56
CA MET A 10 4.74 -4.66 -22.86
C MET A 10 5.49 -5.84 -22.26
N ALA A 11 6.79 -5.88 -22.50
CA ALA A 11 7.74 -6.71 -21.78
C ALA A 11 8.53 -5.85 -20.80
N VAL A 12 8.72 -6.33 -19.58
CA VAL A 12 9.56 -5.71 -18.55
C VAL A 12 10.60 -6.72 -18.11
N TYR A 13 11.81 -6.27 -17.80
CA TYR A 13 12.93 -7.13 -17.43
C TYR A 13 13.97 -6.36 -16.62
N SER A 14 14.75 -7.07 -15.81
CA SER A 14 15.94 -6.52 -15.16
C SER A 14 17.12 -6.55 -16.15
N LEU A 15 17.85 -5.45 -16.20
CA LEU A 15 19.03 -5.27 -17.04
C LEU A 15 20.27 -5.13 -16.16
N ASP A 16 21.19 -6.08 -16.24
CA ASP A 16 22.49 -5.97 -15.56
C ASP A 16 23.38 -4.94 -16.28
N ARG A 17 23.79 -3.90 -15.56
CA ARG A 17 24.66 -2.84 -16.07
C ARG A 17 26.08 -2.91 -15.52
N SER A 18 26.39 -3.89 -14.68
CA SER A 18 27.70 -4.04 -14.05
C SER A 18 28.86 -4.17 -15.07
N GLU A 19 28.56 -4.70 -16.27
CA GLU A 19 29.56 -4.86 -17.34
C GLU A 19 30.06 -3.52 -17.94
N ASN A 20 29.33 -2.42 -17.73
CA ASN A 20 29.69 -1.09 -18.24
C ASN A 20 30.45 -0.22 -17.24
N GLY A 21 30.93 -0.81 -16.13
CA GLY A 21 31.62 -0.09 -15.05
C GLY A 21 30.68 0.72 -14.17
N ASP A 22 29.38 0.56 -14.32
CA ASP A 22 28.38 1.08 -13.40
C ASP A 22 28.26 0.10 -12.21
N THR A 23 28.48 0.60 -10.99
CA THR A 23 28.41 -0.21 -9.77
C THR A 23 27.00 -0.32 -9.20
N SER A 24 26.00 0.25 -9.90
CA SER A 24 24.61 0.32 -9.42
C SER A 24 23.85 -1.01 -9.49
N GLY A 25 24.33 -2.01 -10.22
CA GLY A 25 23.70 -3.32 -10.31
C GLY A 25 22.60 -3.42 -11.38
N TYR A 26 21.42 -3.91 -10.99
CA TYR A 26 20.32 -4.10 -11.92
C TYR A 26 19.45 -2.86 -12.05
N GLU A 27 19.03 -2.57 -13.28
CA GLU A 27 18.06 -1.55 -13.65
C GLU A 27 16.81 -2.21 -14.23
N ILE A 28 15.67 -1.55 -14.12
CA ILE A 28 14.43 -2.02 -14.76
C ILE A 28 14.32 -1.39 -16.15
N ALA A 29 14.14 -2.25 -17.14
CA ALA A 29 13.88 -1.85 -18.51
C ALA A 29 12.54 -2.40 -19.00
N TYR A 30 11.92 -1.69 -19.94
CA TYR A 30 10.72 -2.14 -20.62
C TYR A 30 10.75 -1.85 -22.11
N CYS A 31 9.94 -2.58 -22.85
CA CYS A 31 9.75 -2.40 -24.29
C CYS A 31 8.28 -2.62 -24.63
N THR A 32 7.69 -1.70 -25.36
CA THR A 32 6.35 -1.88 -25.95
C THR A 32 6.46 -2.67 -27.25
N VAL A 33 5.47 -3.49 -27.54
CA VAL A 33 5.33 -4.23 -28.79
C VAL A 33 3.98 -3.86 -29.39
N ALA A 34 3.99 -3.28 -30.57
CA ALA A 34 2.74 -2.90 -31.24
C ALA A 34 1.88 -4.14 -31.57
N ALA A 35 0.58 -3.95 -31.79
CA ALA A 35 -0.36 -5.03 -32.12
C ALA A 35 0.03 -5.87 -33.36
N ASN A 36 0.82 -5.29 -34.26
CA ASN A 36 1.36 -5.99 -35.44
C ASN A 36 2.64 -6.82 -35.14
N GLY A 37 3.08 -6.86 -33.87
CA GLY A 37 4.25 -7.58 -33.42
C GLY A 37 5.58 -6.81 -33.52
N ASN A 38 5.58 -5.57 -34.00
CA ASN A 38 6.80 -4.76 -34.09
C ASN A 38 7.22 -4.26 -32.71
N PRO A 39 8.46 -4.57 -32.25
CA PRO A 39 8.96 -4.03 -31.00
C PRO A 39 9.31 -2.54 -31.12
N GLY A 40 8.98 -1.77 -30.09
CA GLY A 40 9.46 -0.41 -29.90
C GLY A 40 10.90 -0.37 -29.38
N THR A 41 11.37 0.82 -29.08
CA THR A 41 12.68 1.01 -28.44
C THR A 41 12.60 0.61 -26.96
N ALA A 42 13.61 -0.11 -26.48
CA ALA A 42 13.74 -0.40 -25.06
C ALA A 42 14.02 0.90 -24.28
N MET A 43 13.29 1.08 -23.19
CA MET A 43 13.36 2.23 -22.29
C MET A 43 13.80 1.78 -20.92
N LEU A 44 14.54 2.61 -20.20
CA LEU A 44 14.85 2.37 -18.79
C LEU A 44 13.79 3.03 -17.90
N ALA A 45 13.19 2.24 -17.02
CA ALA A 45 12.31 2.74 -15.97
C ALA A 45 13.13 3.35 -14.83
N THR A 46 14.30 2.79 -14.54
CA THR A 46 15.22 3.24 -13.48
C THR A 46 16.56 3.67 -14.06
N ARG A 47 17.25 4.57 -13.37
CA ARG A 47 18.61 5.04 -13.71
C ARG A 47 19.28 5.59 -12.45
N ASP A 48 19.31 4.82 -11.39
CA ASP A 48 19.85 5.26 -10.11
C ASP A 48 20.89 4.27 -9.56
N SER A 49 21.23 4.39 -8.30
CA SER A 49 22.22 3.53 -7.63
C SER A 49 21.59 2.44 -6.78
N ASN A 50 20.29 2.17 -6.94
CA ASN A 50 19.60 1.13 -6.22
C ASN A 50 19.80 -0.24 -6.90
N LEU A 51 19.58 -1.30 -6.15
CA LEU A 51 19.40 -2.61 -6.73
C LEU A 51 17.91 -2.77 -7.05
N ASP A 52 17.58 -2.76 -8.35
CA ASP A 52 16.21 -2.88 -8.84
C ASP A 52 16.00 -4.24 -9.50
N GLU A 53 15.08 -5.05 -8.94
CA GLU A 53 14.88 -6.44 -9.34
C GLU A 53 13.41 -6.87 -9.33
N ASN A 54 13.13 -8.10 -9.77
CA ASN A 54 11.80 -8.72 -9.77
C ASN A 54 10.70 -7.87 -10.43
N PRO A 55 10.89 -7.32 -11.64
CA PRO A 55 9.87 -6.51 -12.27
C PRO A 55 8.64 -7.31 -12.65
N GLN A 56 7.48 -6.74 -12.40
CA GLN A 56 6.19 -7.23 -12.86
C GLN A 56 5.49 -6.14 -13.66
N VAL A 57 4.62 -6.54 -14.58
CA VAL A 57 3.79 -5.61 -15.36
C VAL A 57 2.37 -6.15 -15.50
N VAL A 58 1.41 -5.27 -15.39
CA VAL A 58 -0.01 -5.55 -15.61
C VAL A 58 -0.63 -4.50 -16.53
N ALA A 59 -1.60 -4.91 -17.33
CA ALA A 59 -2.47 -4.00 -18.05
C ALA A 59 -3.63 -3.58 -17.12
N ALA A 60 -3.85 -2.28 -16.94
CA ALA A 60 -4.90 -1.73 -16.10
C ALA A 60 -5.72 -0.70 -16.86
N ASN A 61 -7.01 -0.63 -16.56
CA ASN A 61 -7.90 0.42 -17.03
C ASN A 61 -8.46 1.17 -15.81
N PHE A 62 -8.17 2.46 -15.72
CA PHE A 62 -8.59 3.30 -14.60
C PHE A 62 -9.88 4.07 -14.88
N GLY A 63 -10.63 3.67 -15.91
CA GLY A 63 -11.86 4.32 -16.35
C GLY A 63 -11.62 5.33 -17.49
N GLY A 64 -12.72 5.75 -18.14
CA GLY A 64 -12.66 6.75 -19.22
C GLY A 64 -11.86 6.38 -20.47
N GLY A 65 -11.46 5.11 -20.62
CA GLY A 65 -10.60 4.66 -21.73
C GLY A 65 -9.11 4.87 -21.47
N ASP A 66 -8.70 5.15 -20.24
CA ASP A 66 -7.29 5.28 -19.86
C ASP A 66 -6.67 3.89 -19.59
N ASP A 67 -6.33 3.21 -20.69
CA ASP A 67 -5.60 1.94 -20.64
C ASP A 67 -4.12 2.19 -20.43
N ARG A 68 -3.53 1.62 -19.38
CA ARG A 68 -2.13 1.77 -18.99
C ARG A 68 -1.48 0.44 -18.70
N PHE A 69 -0.16 0.41 -18.82
CA PHE A 69 0.68 -0.57 -18.16
C PHE A 69 1.09 -0.03 -16.80
N VAL A 70 0.99 -0.85 -15.76
CA VAL A 70 1.59 -0.57 -14.47
C VAL A 70 2.74 -1.52 -14.27
N ILE A 71 3.93 -0.96 -14.09
CA ILE A 71 5.16 -1.68 -13.79
C ILE A 71 5.40 -1.54 -12.29
N GLY A 72 5.73 -2.64 -11.62
CA GLY A 72 6.22 -2.65 -10.25
C GLY A 72 7.55 -3.38 -10.19
N TRP A 73 8.42 -3.01 -9.26
CA TRP A 73 9.68 -3.69 -9.01
C TRP A 73 10.11 -3.52 -7.56
N HIS A 74 10.95 -4.45 -7.10
CA HIS A 74 11.61 -4.37 -5.82
C HIS A 74 12.86 -3.51 -5.93
N SER A 75 13.01 -2.51 -5.07
CA SER A 75 14.13 -1.58 -5.03
C SER A 75 14.80 -1.62 -3.68
N VAL A 76 16.11 -1.85 -3.65
CA VAL A 76 16.92 -1.90 -2.41
C VAL A 76 17.97 -0.83 -2.44
N ARG A 77 18.00 0.01 -1.39
CA ARG A 77 18.96 1.08 -1.22
C ARG A 77 19.44 1.17 0.22
N GLY A 78 20.76 1.00 0.43
CA GLY A 78 21.36 1.23 1.75
C GLY A 78 20.73 0.44 2.89
N GLY A 79 20.20 -0.75 2.61
CA GLY A 79 19.51 -1.60 3.58
C GLY A 79 18.01 -1.33 3.74
N SER A 80 17.47 -0.34 3.04
CA SER A 80 16.02 -0.13 2.92
C SER A 80 15.48 -0.87 1.71
N SER A 81 14.30 -1.46 1.85
CA SER A 81 13.60 -2.21 0.80
C SER A 81 12.23 -1.58 0.53
N ASP A 82 11.84 -1.51 -0.73
CA ASP A 82 10.58 -0.90 -1.16
C ASP A 82 10.07 -1.52 -2.47
N ILE A 83 8.78 -1.44 -2.72
CA ILE A 83 8.16 -1.70 -4.01
C ILE A 83 7.92 -0.37 -4.70
N GLN A 84 8.58 -0.17 -5.82
CA GLN A 84 8.41 1.02 -6.67
C GLN A 84 7.37 0.73 -7.76
N LEU A 85 6.65 1.77 -8.16
CA LEU A 85 5.57 1.69 -9.15
C LEU A 85 5.73 2.76 -10.22
N LEU A 86 5.36 2.42 -11.45
CA LEU A 86 5.37 3.32 -12.60
C LEU A 86 4.19 3.01 -13.53
N ALA A 87 3.44 4.01 -13.98
CA ALA A 87 2.47 3.86 -15.06
C ALA A 87 3.05 4.32 -16.40
N VAL A 88 2.78 3.54 -17.43
CA VAL A 88 3.25 3.77 -18.80
C VAL A 88 2.07 3.59 -19.77
N ASP A 89 1.88 4.52 -20.70
CA ASP A 89 0.85 4.37 -21.73
C ASP A 89 1.23 3.40 -22.85
N GLY A 90 0.28 3.12 -23.77
CA GLY A 90 0.52 2.24 -24.92
C GLY A 90 1.62 2.71 -25.87
N SER A 91 1.98 4.01 -25.84
CA SER A 91 3.11 4.55 -26.61
C SER A 91 4.48 4.38 -25.94
N GLY A 92 4.52 3.96 -24.69
CA GLY A 92 5.71 3.85 -23.87
C GLY A 92 6.04 5.11 -23.08
N THR A 93 5.11 6.09 -22.99
CA THR A 93 5.31 7.33 -22.24
C THR A 93 4.99 7.13 -20.76
N MET A 94 5.90 7.54 -19.88
CA MET A 94 5.74 7.46 -18.43
C MET A 94 4.78 8.53 -17.90
N SER A 95 3.99 8.19 -16.89
CA SER A 95 3.12 9.13 -16.18
C SER A 95 3.87 9.81 -15.04
N ASN A 96 3.88 11.15 -15.02
CA ASN A 96 4.51 11.95 -13.95
C ASN A 96 3.65 12.09 -12.68
N SER A 97 2.37 11.71 -12.74
CA SER A 97 1.42 11.84 -11.61
C SER A 97 1.21 10.54 -10.83
N PHE A 98 2.07 9.56 -11.05
CA PHE A 98 1.94 8.23 -10.44
C PHE A 98 2.57 8.21 -9.04
N PRO A 99 1.94 7.60 -8.02
CA PRO A 99 2.56 7.41 -6.72
C PRO A 99 3.73 6.43 -6.86
N GLY A 100 4.96 6.88 -6.56
CA GLY A 100 6.16 6.13 -6.90
C GLY A 100 6.41 4.86 -6.06
N SER A 101 5.84 4.73 -4.84
CA SER A 101 6.36 3.78 -3.85
C SER A 101 5.30 3.29 -2.88
N LEU A 102 5.43 2.05 -2.40
CA LEU A 102 4.61 1.47 -1.34
C LEU A 102 5.17 1.70 0.07
N SER A 103 6.42 2.16 0.23
CA SER A 103 7.03 2.35 1.56
C SER A 103 6.24 3.31 2.45
N ALA A 104 5.56 4.29 1.86
CA ALA A 104 4.68 5.19 2.60
C ALA A 104 3.47 4.49 3.25
N LEU A 105 3.16 3.26 2.85
CA LEU A 105 2.08 2.44 3.38
C LEU A 105 2.54 1.43 4.43
N THR A 106 3.85 1.33 4.69
CA THR A 106 4.41 0.44 5.72
C THR A 106 3.97 0.92 7.11
N SER A 107 3.39 0.04 7.90
CA SER A 107 2.60 0.41 9.09
C SER A 107 3.38 0.57 10.38
N SER A 108 4.64 0.13 10.46
CA SER A 108 5.43 0.28 11.70
C SER A 108 6.90 0.55 11.39
N GLY A 109 7.59 1.25 12.29
CA GLY A 109 9.02 1.52 12.16
C GLY A 109 9.92 0.27 12.16
N ASN A 110 9.37 -0.89 12.49
CA ASN A 110 10.08 -2.19 12.50
C ASN A 110 9.70 -3.08 11.32
N ALA A 111 8.74 -2.67 10.48
CA ALA A 111 8.35 -3.44 9.32
C ALA A 111 9.19 -3.05 8.10
N VAL A 112 9.62 -4.05 7.35
CA VAL A 112 10.39 -3.91 6.11
C VAL A 112 9.57 -4.52 4.98
N VAL A 113 9.37 -3.75 3.90
CA VAL A 113 8.72 -4.26 2.69
C VAL A 113 9.55 -5.41 2.12
N GLY A 114 8.93 -6.57 1.93
CA GLY A 114 9.56 -7.72 1.30
C GLY A 114 9.67 -7.55 -0.22
N GLY A 115 10.55 -8.35 -0.84
CA GLY A 115 10.79 -8.33 -2.28
C GLY A 115 9.69 -8.97 -3.12
N ASP A 116 8.73 -9.64 -2.51
CA ASP A 116 7.63 -10.30 -3.23
C ASP A 116 6.36 -9.46 -3.19
N PHE A 117 5.76 -9.27 -4.35
CA PHE A 117 4.50 -8.56 -4.53
C PHE A 117 3.73 -9.13 -5.72
N ARG A 118 2.42 -8.87 -5.79
CA ARG A 118 1.55 -9.29 -6.89
C ARG A 118 0.58 -8.17 -7.25
N PHE A 119 0.33 -8.05 -8.54
CA PHE A 119 -0.84 -7.33 -9.03
C PHE A 119 -2.03 -8.30 -9.07
N ALA A 120 -2.95 -8.13 -8.12
CA ALA A 120 -4.14 -8.95 -8.06
C ALA A 120 -5.19 -8.44 -9.06
N SER A 121 -5.72 -9.33 -9.89
CA SER A 121 -6.77 -9.04 -10.87
C SER A 121 -8.00 -9.91 -10.64
N LEU A 122 -9.11 -9.56 -11.27
CA LEU A 122 -10.28 -10.43 -11.32
C LEU A 122 -9.91 -11.78 -11.95
N SER A 123 -10.39 -12.86 -11.34
CA SER A 123 -10.13 -14.25 -11.80
C SER A 123 -10.42 -14.41 -13.29
N GLY A 124 -9.45 -14.94 -14.03
CA GLY A 124 -9.56 -15.23 -15.46
C GLY A 124 -9.42 -14.02 -16.40
N ASN A 125 -9.21 -12.83 -15.87
CA ASN A 125 -8.98 -11.63 -16.66
C ASN A 125 -7.77 -10.88 -16.09
N HIS A 126 -6.67 -10.82 -16.81
CA HIS A 126 -5.44 -10.11 -16.42
C HIS A 126 -5.57 -8.59 -16.53
N ARG A 127 -6.77 -8.08 -16.76
CA ARG A 127 -7.07 -6.67 -16.88
C ARG A 127 -7.85 -6.19 -15.66
N SER A 128 -7.28 -5.26 -14.92
CA SER A 128 -7.97 -4.53 -13.85
C SER A 128 -8.89 -3.47 -14.44
N LEU A 129 -10.11 -3.37 -13.93
CA LEU A 129 -11.09 -2.35 -14.35
C LEU A 129 -11.23 -1.33 -13.22
N ASN A 130 -11.04 -0.04 -13.54
CA ASN A 130 -11.22 1.14 -12.70
C ASN A 130 -10.27 1.26 -11.49
N ASP A 131 -9.69 0.19 -11.02
CA ASP A 131 -8.65 0.17 -9.99
C ASP A 131 -7.74 -1.05 -10.15
N LEU A 132 -6.57 -0.98 -9.56
CA LEU A 132 -5.61 -2.08 -9.51
C LEU A 132 -5.30 -2.38 -8.06
N THR A 133 -5.44 -3.64 -7.66
CA THR A 133 -5.01 -4.09 -6.32
C THR A 133 -3.59 -4.58 -6.37
N ILE A 134 -2.77 -4.09 -5.45
CA ILE A 134 -1.39 -4.52 -5.23
C ILE A 134 -1.34 -5.22 -3.90
N VAL A 135 -0.75 -6.41 -3.86
CA VAL A 135 -0.53 -7.21 -2.65
C VAL A 135 0.95 -7.38 -2.47
N TRP A 136 1.45 -7.18 -1.24
CA TRP A 136 2.87 -7.34 -0.91
C TRP A 136 3.04 -7.93 0.49
N ASN A 137 4.22 -8.49 0.75
CA ASN A 137 4.60 -8.93 2.07
C ASN A 137 5.46 -7.89 2.79
N GLU A 138 5.33 -7.83 4.10
CA GLU A 138 6.22 -7.13 5.01
C GLU A 138 6.79 -8.11 6.02
N THR A 139 8.01 -7.88 6.43
CA THR A 139 8.66 -8.61 7.52
C THR A 139 8.73 -7.69 8.74
N VAL A 140 8.17 -8.12 9.85
CA VAL A 140 8.24 -7.41 11.13
C VAL A 140 9.42 -7.93 11.92
N ASN A 141 10.21 -7.02 12.46
CA ASN A 141 11.34 -7.35 13.33
C ASN A 141 10.97 -7.12 14.80
N ASP A 142 11.52 -7.95 15.68
CA ASP A 142 11.40 -7.77 17.11
C ASP A 142 12.20 -6.55 17.63
N ALA A 143 12.14 -6.30 18.93
CA ALA A 143 12.87 -5.19 19.57
C ALA A 143 14.40 -5.29 19.46
N ASN A 144 14.94 -6.46 19.13
CA ASN A 144 16.37 -6.73 18.95
C ASN A 144 16.78 -6.65 17.47
N GLY A 145 15.84 -6.41 16.56
CA GLY A 145 16.05 -6.38 15.11
C GLY A 145 16.08 -7.76 14.46
N ALA A 146 15.72 -8.82 15.18
CA ALA A 146 15.55 -10.15 14.60
C ALA A 146 14.16 -10.25 13.95
N VAL A 147 14.06 -11.05 12.89
CA VAL A 147 12.78 -11.31 12.21
C VAL A 147 11.81 -12.00 13.17
N ASP A 148 10.64 -11.41 13.34
CA ASP A 148 9.57 -11.92 14.19
C ASP A 148 8.52 -12.68 13.36
N HIS A 149 7.82 -11.98 12.47
CA HIS A 149 6.80 -12.60 11.62
C HIS A 149 6.60 -11.85 10.29
N GLY A 150 5.79 -12.43 9.42
CA GLY A 150 5.36 -11.82 8.15
C GLY A 150 3.95 -11.24 8.23
N ILE A 151 3.71 -10.16 7.50
CA ILE A 151 2.39 -9.58 7.27
C ILE A 151 2.15 -9.48 5.77
N LEU A 152 0.98 -9.94 5.31
CA LEU A 152 0.53 -9.72 3.94
C LEU A 152 -0.46 -8.56 3.89
N LYS A 153 -0.17 -7.58 3.04
CA LYS A 153 -0.97 -6.36 2.88
C LYS A 153 -1.44 -6.18 1.45
N ALA A 154 -2.49 -5.38 1.30
CA ALA A 154 -2.99 -4.96 0.00
C ALA A 154 -3.33 -3.48 -0.01
N ALA A 155 -3.19 -2.84 -1.17
CA ALA A 155 -3.71 -1.49 -1.43
C ALA A 155 -4.32 -1.42 -2.82
N LYS A 156 -5.24 -0.48 -3.02
CA LYS A 156 -5.78 -0.17 -4.33
C LYS A 156 -5.14 1.06 -4.91
N LEU A 157 -4.62 0.91 -6.12
CA LEU A 157 -4.23 2.02 -6.96
C LEU A 157 -5.46 2.48 -7.75
N ARG A 158 -5.79 3.76 -7.65
CA ARG A 158 -6.95 4.39 -8.29
C ARG A 158 -6.53 5.63 -9.06
N TYR A 159 -7.31 5.97 -10.07
CA TYR A 159 -7.16 7.21 -10.81
C TYR A 159 -8.42 8.06 -10.65
N ALA A 160 -8.28 9.22 -10.06
CA ALA A 160 -9.37 10.18 -9.87
C ALA A 160 -8.82 11.61 -9.96
N ALA A 161 -9.61 12.53 -10.49
CA ALA A 161 -9.24 13.94 -10.62
C ALA A 161 -7.87 14.19 -11.29
N ASN A 162 -7.52 13.37 -12.29
CA ASN A 162 -6.24 13.39 -13.03
C ASN A 162 -5.02 13.04 -12.17
N THR A 163 -5.20 12.31 -11.07
CA THR A 163 -4.13 11.89 -10.17
C THR A 163 -4.29 10.42 -9.82
N TYR A 164 -3.16 9.70 -9.76
CA TYR A 164 -3.10 8.34 -9.23
C TYR A 164 -2.89 8.40 -7.71
N THR A 165 -3.66 7.61 -6.99
CA THR A 165 -3.57 7.51 -5.53
C THR A 165 -3.57 6.06 -5.08
N LEU A 166 -2.86 5.78 -3.98
CA LEU A 166 -2.95 4.51 -3.27
C LEU A 166 -3.93 4.66 -2.10
N SER A 167 -4.79 3.66 -1.91
CA SER A 167 -5.63 3.58 -0.71
C SER A 167 -4.79 3.36 0.55
N ALA A 168 -5.39 3.52 1.72
CA ALA A 168 -4.82 2.97 2.94
C ALA A 168 -4.58 1.47 2.76
N PRO A 169 -3.52 0.91 3.38
CA PRO A 169 -3.25 -0.52 3.32
C PRO A 169 -4.31 -1.31 4.07
N LEU A 170 -4.74 -2.41 3.46
CA LEU A 170 -5.56 -3.43 4.06
C LEU A 170 -4.64 -4.56 4.50
N GLU A 171 -4.68 -4.93 5.76
CA GLU A 171 -4.01 -6.13 6.25
C GLU A 171 -4.82 -7.36 5.87
N LEU A 172 -4.22 -8.24 5.06
CA LEU A 172 -4.84 -9.48 4.61
C LEU A 172 -4.58 -10.62 5.59
N ALA A 173 -3.36 -10.73 6.08
CA ALA A 173 -2.95 -11.75 7.01
C ALA A 173 -1.75 -11.29 7.82
N GLU A 174 -1.82 -11.48 9.13
CA GLU A 174 -0.68 -11.49 10.04
C GLU A 174 -0.32 -12.96 10.31
N LEU A 175 0.90 -13.34 9.98
CA LEU A 175 1.35 -14.72 10.19
C LEU A 175 1.75 -14.92 11.65
N PRO A 176 1.67 -16.15 12.17
CA PRO A 176 2.13 -16.42 13.54
C PRO A 176 3.62 -16.09 13.73
N ASP A 177 4.00 -15.91 14.98
CA ASP A 177 5.40 -15.69 15.39
C ASP A 177 6.34 -16.67 14.68
N ARG A 178 7.48 -16.15 14.21
CA ARG A 178 8.51 -16.89 13.49
C ARG A 178 8.06 -17.56 12.19
N THR A 179 7.00 -17.01 11.57
CA THR A 179 6.47 -17.50 10.29
C THR A 179 6.61 -16.41 9.23
N LEU A 180 7.24 -16.73 8.12
CA LEU A 180 7.46 -15.82 7.00
C LEU A 180 6.77 -16.33 5.74
N ALA A 181 6.19 -15.41 4.97
CA ALA A 181 5.68 -15.72 3.65
C ALA A 181 6.85 -15.92 2.67
N ASP A 182 6.95 -17.11 2.08
CA ASP A 182 7.94 -17.41 1.04
C ASP A 182 7.41 -17.00 -0.33
N HIS A 183 6.18 -17.44 -0.61
CA HIS A 183 5.47 -17.15 -1.83
C HIS A 183 4.00 -16.95 -1.56
N PHE A 184 3.37 -16.09 -2.34
CA PHE A 184 1.92 -15.96 -2.34
C PHE A 184 1.40 -15.65 -3.73
N ASP A 185 0.12 -15.94 -3.95
CA ASP A 185 -0.64 -15.46 -5.08
C ASP A 185 -1.95 -14.85 -4.59
N ALA A 186 -2.45 -13.85 -5.31
CA ALA A 186 -3.61 -13.10 -4.89
C ALA A 186 -4.51 -12.75 -6.07
N TYR A 187 -5.82 -12.69 -5.82
CA TYR A 187 -6.80 -12.25 -6.78
C TYR A 187 -7.91 -11.44 -6.12
N VAL A 188 -8.63 -10.66 -6.92
CA VAL A 188 -9.80 -9.88 -6.50
C VAL A 188 -11.05 -10.60 -6.98
N SER A 189 -11.96 -10.91 -6.08
CA SER A 189 -13.29 -11.41 -6.43
C SER A 189 -14.23 -10.22 -6.65
N GLY A 190 -14.92 -10.16 -7.74
CA GLY A 190 -15.93 -9.20 -8.28
C GLY A 190 -16.45 -7.98 -7.48
N SER A 191 -16.16 -7.90 -6.22
CA SER A 191 -16.37 -6.80 -5.28
C SER A 191 -15.01 -6.27 -4.81
N ASN A 192 -14.95 -5.53 -3.74
CA ASN A 192 -13.71 -5.05 -3.13
C ASN A 192 -12.96 -6.12 -2.31
N GLN A 193 -13.27 -7.39 -2.50
CA GLN A 193 -12.69 -8.50 -1.75
C GLN A 193 -11.37 -8.96 -2.39
N VAL A 194 -10.34 -9.10 -1.59
CA VAL A 194 -9.04 -9.68 -1.95
C VAL A 194 -8.91 -11.04 -1.28
N GLN A 195 -8.45 -12.02 -2.05
CA GLN A 195 -8.13 -13.34 -1.54
C GLN A 195 -6.69 -13.67 -1.87
N ALA A 196 -6.00 -14.31 -0.94
CA ALA A 196 -4.62 -14.74 -1.11
C ALA A 196 -4.43 -16.19 -0.66
N ALA A 197 -3.57 -16.90 -1.36
CA ALA A 197 -3.00 -18.18 -0.95
C ALA A 197 -1.52 -17.96 -0.64
N ILE A 198 -1.07 -18.35 0.54
CA ILE A 198 0.25 -18.05 1.07
C ILE A 198 0.96 -19.37 1.40
N GLN A 199 2.11 -19.59 0.81
CA GLN A 199 3.07 -20.57 1.27
C GLN A 199 4.02 -19.87 2.23
N ALA A 200 4.15 -20.40 3.44
CA ALA A 200 4.97 -19.79 4.49
C ALA A 200 5.89 -20.82 5.13
N THR A 201 7.07 -20.40 5.56
CA THR A 201 7.98 -21.18 6.37
C THR A 201 7.90 -20.73 7.82
N ARG A 202 7.64 -21.70 8.71
CA ARG A 202 7.69 -21.54 10.16
C ARG A 202 9.00 -22.10 10.71
N TYR A 203 9.70 -21.29 11.50
CA TYR A 203 10.94 -21.69 12.17
C TYR A 203 10.65 -22.20 13.57
N ASP A 204 11.10 -23.43 13.88
CA ASP A 204 10.84 -24.12 15.16
C ASP A 204 12.14 -24.46 15.88
N ASP A 205 12.50 -23.69 16.91
CA ASP A 205 13.68 -23.94 17.73
C ASP A 205 13.57 -25.21 18.61
N GLU A 206 12.34 -25.70 18.85
CA GLU A 206 12.13 -26.93 19.63
C GLU A 206 12.40 -28.19 18.80
N LYS A 207 12.48 -28.05 17.49
CA LYS A 207 12.79 -29.13 16.54
C LYS A 207 14.01 -28.79 15.67
N PRO A 208 15.18 -28.53 16.30
CA PRO A 208 16.34 -28.11 15.52
C PRO A 208 16.87 -29.22 14.61
N GLU A 209 17.38 -28.82 13.47
CA GLU A 209 18.07 -29.69 12.52
C GLU A 209 19.58 -29.45 12.56
N VAL A 210 20.37 -30.44 12.15
CA VAL A 210 21.82 -30.30 12.03
C VAL A 210 22.21 -30.35 10.57
N ILE A 211 22.59 -29.21 10.01
CA ILE A 211 23.02 -29.06 8.63
C ILE A 211 24.51 -28.70 8.61
N GLY A 212 25.35 -29.57 8.02
CA GLY A 212 26.78 -29.33 7.91
C GLY A 212 27.51 -29.21 9.27
N GLY A 213 26.95 -29.79 10.36
CA GLY A 213 27.50 -29.69 11.71
C GLY A 213 27.08 -28.44 12.50
N VAL A 214 26.19 -27.60 11.92
CA VAL A 214 25.60 -26.45 12.58
C VAL A 214 24.17 -26.77 12.95
N THR A 215 23.77 -26.48 14.20
CA THR A 215 22.37 -26.61 14.64
C THR A 215 21.60 -25.36 14.16
N VAL A 216 20.54 -25.59 13.40
CA VAL A 216 19.64 -24.55 12.91
C VAL A 216 18.20 -24.85 13.39
N PRO A 217 17.30 -23.84 13.48
CA PRO A 217 15.89 -24.09 13.73
C PRO A 217 15.33 -25.05 12.70
N GLY A 218 14.41 -25.92 13.10
CA GLY A 218 13.64 -26.74 12.15
C GLY A 218 12.73 -25.86 11.30
N GLU A 219 12.46 -26.28 10.08
CA GLU A 219 11.61 -25.57 9.14
C GLU A 219 10.34 -26.37 8.83
N GLU A 220 9.20 -25.75 8.88
CA GLU A 220 7.92 -26.35 8.51
C GLU A 220 7.23 -25.47 7.45
N THR A 221 6.94 -26.04 6.28
CA THR A 221 6.15 -25.33 5.25
C THR A 221 4.67 -25.46 5.55
N ILE A 222 3.99 -24.32 5.63
CA ILE A 222 2.57 -24.21 5.94
C ILE A 222 1.86 -23.45 4.81
N LEU A 223 0.63 -23.87 4.49
CA LEU A 223 -0.23 -23.19 3.55
C LEU A 223 -1.34 -22.43 4.31
N TYR A 224 -1.45 -21.15 4.06
CA TYR A 224 -2.51 -20.29 4.57
C TYR A 224 -3.39 -19.77 3.44
N THR A 225 -4.62 -19.44 3.77
CA THR A 225 -5.51 -18.66 2.90
C THR A 225 -6.02 -17.45 3.68
N ALA A 226 -6.06 -16.31 3.03
CA ALA A 226 -6.56 -15.08 3.60
C ALA A 226 -7.63 -14.48 2.69
N THR A 227 -8.63 -13.85 3.29
CA THR A 227 -9.69 -13.13 2.58
C THR A 227 -10.04 -11.89 3.37
N SER A 228 -10.07 -10.74 2.73
CA SER A 228 -10.47 -9.47 3.36
C SER A 228 -11.15 -8.55 2.36
N ASP A 229 -11.94 -7.62 2.86
CA ASP A 229 -12.69 -6.65 2.07
C ASP A 229 -12.13 -5.24 2.27
N PHE A 230 -11.90 -4.50 1.19
CA PHE A 230 -11.64 -3.07 1.29
C PHE A 230 -12.90 -2.32 1.71
N ILE A 231 -12.79 -1.50 2.74
CA ILE A 231 -13.89 -0.64 3.21
C ILE A 231 -13.97 0.58 2.28
N THR A 232 -15.15 0.87 1.76
CA THR A 232 -15.33 1.97 0.79
C THR A 232 -15.35 3.33 1.46
N ASP A 233 -16.00 3.43 2.62
CA ASP A 233 -16.23 4.70 3.31
C ASP A 233 -15.82 4.55 4.79
N ALA A 234 -14.60 4.97 5.10
CA ALA A 234 -14.04 4.86 6.45
C ALA A 234 -13.07 5.99 6.76
N VAL A 235 -12.97 6.35 8.04
CA VAL A 235 -11.92 7.23 8.56
C VAL A 235 -11.34 6.65 9.85
N ALA A 236 -10.08 6.97 10.12
CA ALA A 236 -9.43 6.68 11.39
C ALA A 236 -8.99 7.98 12.08
N VAL A 237 -9.15 8.04 13.40
CA VAL A 237 -8.56 9.11 14.21
C VAL A 237 -7.16 8.69 14.60
N GLU A 238 -6.15 9.29 13.96
CA GLU A 238 -4.74 8.96 14.21
C GLU A 238 -4.22 9.61 15.50
N GLN A 239 -4.71 10.82 15.81
CA GLN A 239 -4.27 11.55 16.99
C GLN A 239 -5.34 12.52 17.48
N ILE A 240 -5.44 12.63 18.82
CA ILE A 240 -6.20 13.70 19.49
C ILE A 240 -5.22 14.51 20.32
N GLY A 241 -5.09 15.79 20.00
CA GLY A 241 -4.23 16.75 20.71
C GLY A 241 -5.03 17.75 21.51
N VAL A 242 -4.72 17.91 22.80
CA VAL A 242 -5.33 18.92 23.69
C VAL A 242 -4.25 19.83 24.19
N ASP A 243 -4.46 21.16 24.10
CA ASP A 243 -3.56 22.13 24.70
C ASP A 243 -3.90 22.31 26.20
N TYR A 244 -3.22 21.54 27.02
CA TYR A 244 -3.42 21.55 28.47
C TYR A 244 -3.10 22.89 29.13
N ALA A 245 -2.28 23.76 28.48
CA ALA A 245 -1.98 25.07 29.00
C ALA A 245 -3.19 26.04 28.95
N THR A 246 -4.15 25.73 28.07
CA THR A 246 -5.38 26.52 27.90
C THR A 246 -6.59 25.93 28.64
N LEU A 247 -6.44 24.79 29.34
CA LEU A 247 -7.49 24.13 30.10
C LEU A 247 -7.79 24.87 31.42
N ALA A 248 -8.39 26.05 31.32
CA ALA A 248 -8.89 26.80 32.47
C ALA A 248 -10.42 26.86 32.43
N LEU A 249 -11.06 26.85 33.59
CA LEU A 249 -12.52 27.00 33.69
C LEU A 249 -12.96 28.29 32.98
N ASN A 250 -13.99 28.22 32.17
CA ASN A 250 -14.52 29.27 31.30
C ASN A 250 -13.57 29.74 30.18
N SER A 251 -12.54 28.94 29.83
CA SER A 251 -11.69 29.21 28.69
C SER A 251 -12.19 28.46 27.42
N LEU A 252 -11.69 28.90 26.26
CA LEU A 252 -11.79 28.17 25.02
C LEU A 252 -10.49 27.41 24.82
N THR A 253 -10.58 26.06 24.70
CA THR A 253 -9.45 25.19 24.50
C THR A 253 -9.53 24.54 23.13
N PRO A 254 -8.49 24.59 22.29
CA PRO A 254 -8.48 23.87 21.03
C PRO A 254 -8.23 22.39 21.25
N ILE A 255 -9.13 21.56 20.72
CA ILE A 255 -8.95 20.12 20.61
C ILE A 255 -8.71 19.82 19.13
N ARG A 256 -7.57 19.21 18.82
CA ARG A 256 -7.15 18.90 17.46
C ARG A 256 -7.32 17.41 17.20
N PHE A 257 -8.04 17.09 16.13
CA PHE A 257 -8.24 15.74 15.65
C PHE A 257 -7.48 15.57 14.36
N THR A 258 -6.45 14.72 14.32
CA THR A 258 -5.83 14.28 13.09
C THR A 258 -6.57 13.07 12.60
N ILE A 259 -7.21 13.20 11.44
CA ILE A 259 -8.12 12.19 10.87
C ILE A 259 -7.59 11.81 9.49
N ARG A 260 -7.49 10.52 9.24
CA ARG A 260 -7.10 9.94 7.94
C ARG A 260 -8.30 9.31 7.28
N ASN A 261 -8.44 9.49 5.97
CA ASN A 261 -9.37 8.71 5.16
C ASN A 261 -8.76 7.33 4.89
N THR A 262 -9.30 6.31 5.53
CA THR A 262 -8.88 4.90 5.37
C THR A 262 -9.77 4.15 4.36
N GLY A 263 -10.82 4.79 3.85
CA GLY A 263 -11.71 4.24 2.84
C GLY A 263 -11.17 4.38 1.41
N LEU A 264 -11.92 3.83 0.47
CA LEU A 264 -11.64 3.91 -0.95
C LEU A 264 -12.24 5.14 -1.62
N ASN A 265 -13.27 5.75 -1.03
CA ASN A 265 -13.97 6.90 -1.58
C ASN A 265 -13.47 8.21 -0.97
N ASP A 266 -13.66 9.31 -1.71
CA ASP A 266 -13.45 10.66 -1.17
C ASP A 266 -14.41 10.92 -0.02
N VAL A 267 -13.91 11.43 1.10
CA VAL A 267 -14.74 11.88 2.22
C VAL A 267 -15.02 13.37 2.04
N THR A 268 -16.29 13.76 2.11
CA THR A 268 -16.73 15.16 2.00
C THR A 268 -17.56 15.58 3.21
N ASN A 269 -17.49 16.87 3.58
CA ASN A 269 -18.18 17.41 4.76
C ASN A 269 -17.87 16.65 6.06
N LEU A 270 -16.60 16.25 6.23
CA LEU A 270 -16.13 15.57 7.42
C LEU A 270 -16.33 16.48 8.64
N THR A 271 -17.14 16.05 9.59
CA THR A 271 -17.49 16.83 10.78
C THR A 271 -17.13 16.07 12.04
N VAL A 272 -16.37 16.70 12.90
CA VAL A 272 -16.14 16.28 14.30
C VAL A 272 -17.07 17.07 15.20
N LYS A 273 -17.84 16.37 16.02
CA LYS A 273 -18.74 16.96 17.01
C LYS A 273 -18.37 16.43 18.39
N LEU A 274 -18.12 17.32 19.34
CA LEU A 274 -17.94 16.95 20.74
C LEU A 274 -19.29 16.65 21.43
N GLY A 275 -19.26 15.83 22.45
CA GLY A 275 -20.45 15.53 23.28
C GLY A 275 -21.05 16.79 23.91
N SER A 276 -20.27 17.83 24.16
CA SER A 276 -20.67 19.17 24.60
C SER A 276 -21.37 20.01 23.50
N GLY A 277 -21.34 19.57 22.25
CA GLY A 277 -22.08 20.16 21.14
C GLY A 277 -21.26 20.98 20.16
N GLU A 278 -20.01 21.36 20.46
CA GLU A 278 -19.14 22.12 19.55
C GLU A 278 -18.73 21.26 18.36
N THR A 279 -18.55 21.88 17.20
CA THR A 279 -18.25 21.18 15.94
C THR A 279 -17.13 21.85 15.16
N ALA A 280 -16.42 21.07 14.36
CA ALA A 280 -15.58 21.53 13.26
C ALA A 280 -15.86 20.70 12.02
N THR A 281 -15.94 21.35 10.86
CA THR A 281 -16.24 20.67 9.58
C THR A 281 -15.17 21.00 8.55
N LEU A 282 -14.65 19.97 7.88
CA LEU A 282 -13.86 20.10 6.67
C LEU A 282 -14.82 20.18 5.48
N THR A 283 -14.79 21.29 4.75
CA THR A 283 -15.62 21.50 3.55
C THR A 283 -14.96 21.00 2.27
N GLU A 284 -13.64 20.85 2.30
CA GLU A 284 -12.85 20.30 1.22
C GLU A 284 -12.97 18.77 1.22
N LYS A 285 -12.61 18.16 0.09
CA LYS A 285 -12.52 16.70 -0.01
C LYS A 285 -11.29 16.19 0.72
N LEU A 286 -11.42 15.07 1.40
CA LEU A 286 -10.30 14.28 1.93
C LEU A 286 -10.16 13.03 1.06
N LEU A 287 -9.11 12.96 0.26
CA LEU A 287 -8.86 11.86 -0.67
C LEU A 287 -8.47 10.57 0.10
N PRO A 288 -8.62 9.39 -0.52
CA PRO A 288 -8.14 8.14 0.07
C PRO A 288 -6.68 8.24 0.52
N ASN A 289 -6.40 7.74 1.71
CA ASN A 289 -5.10 7.77 2.38
C ASN A 289 -4.57 9.18 2.76
N GLU A 290 -5.34 10.22 2.57
CA GLU A 290 -5.00 11.57 2.98
C GLU A 290 -5.38 11.80 4.44
N SER A 291 -4.56 12.59 5.16
CA SER A 291 -4.84 13.01 6.54
C SER A 291 -5.09 14.51 6.63
N THR A 292 -5.96 14.91 7.53
CA THR A 292 -6.26 16.32 7.85
C THR A 292 -6.32 16.54 9.35
N THR A 293 -6.16 17.79 9.77
CA THR A 293 -6.34 18.17 11.18
C THR A 293 -7.50 19.15 11.34
N LEU A 294 -8.55 18.71 12.05
CA LEU A 294 -9.67 19.55 12.43
C LEU A 294 -9.49 20.05 13.87
N THR A 295 -9.75 21.34 14.09
CA THR A 295 -9.70 21.94 15.42
C THR A 295 -11.10 22.29 15.89
N VAL A 296 -11.55 21.65 16.96
CA VAL A 296 -12.80 22.01 17.66
C VAL A 296 -12.46 22.86 18.84
N TRP A 297 -13.06 24.05 18.92
CA TRP A 297 -12.89 24.96 20.06
C TRP A 297 -13.89 24.61 21.15
N HIS A 298 -13.40 23.95 22.21
CA HIS A 298 -14.19 23.52 23.36
C HIS A 298 -14.26 24.61 24.44
N HIS A 299 -15.47 24.91 24.91
CA HIS A 299 -15.68 25.80 26.05
C HIS A 299 -15.67 24.98 27.34
N VAL A 300 -14.62 25.13 28.12
CA VAL A 300 -14.46 24.40 29.40
C VAL A 300 -15.41 24.94 30.45
N ARG A 301 -16.53 24.25 30.67
CA ARG A 301 -17.58 24.67 31.66
C ARG A 301 -17.45 24.00 32.99
N ASP A 302 -16.90 22.78 33.04
CA ASP A 302 -16.80 21.96 34.23
C ASP A 302 -15.38 21.37 34.40
N ARG A 303 -15.06 20.98 35.64
CA ARG A 303 -13.76 20.36 35.96
C ARG A 303 -13.62 18.91 35.51
N VAL A 304 -14.71 18.27 35.13
CA VAL A 304 -14.75 16.88 34.64
C VAL A 304 -15.27 16.94 33.23
N THR A 305 -14.36 16.85 32.27
CA THR A 305 -14.71 16.69 30.87
C THR A 305 -14.16 15.33 30.43
N ASP A 306 -15.05 14.39 30.20
CA ASP A 306 -14.80 13.26 29.34
C ASP A 306 -15.42 13.61 27.98
N PRO A 307 -14.64 14.22 27.06
CA PRO A 307 -15.19 14.68 25.80
C PRO A 307 -15.39 13.48 24.89
N SER A 308 -16.56 12.88 24.95
CA SER A 308 -17.01 12.03 23.87
C SER A 308 -17.06 12.85 22.58
N TYR A 309 -16.73 12.22 21.47
CA TYR A 309 -16.85 12.83 20.15
C TYR A 309 -17.58 11.90 19.20
N THR A 310 -18.09 12.45 18.11
CA THR A 310 -18.61 11.70 16.97
C THR A 310 -18.06 12.27 15.69
N ILE A 311 -17.83 11.39 14.73
CA ILE A 311 -17.39 11.78 13.37
C ILE A 311 -18.50 11.43 12.41
N THR A 312 -18.81 12.36 11.51
CA THR A 312 -19.79 12.17 10.43
C THR A 312 -19.27 12.75 9.13
N ALA A 313 -19.73 12.23 8.00
CA ALA A 313 -19.48 12.80 6.67
C ALA A 313 -20.70 12.62 5.75
N ALA A 314 -20.72 13.32 4.62
CA ALA A 314 -21.72 13.12 3.60
C ALA A 314 -21.61 11.68 3.03
N GLY A 315 -22.75 10.98 2.97
CA GLY A 315 -22.80 9.58 2.51
C GLY A 315 -22.65 8.54 3.62
N GLY A 316 -22.32 8.96 4.83
CA GLY A 316 -22.00 8.07 5.96
C GLY A 316 -20.55 7.59 5.91
N ILE A 317 -20.00 7.25 7.05
CA ILE A 317 -18.65 6.66 7.22
C ILE A 317 -18.66 5.65 8.34
N ASN A 318 -17.71 4.70 8.28
CA ASN A 318 -17.34 3.86 9.41
C ASN A 318 -16.08 4.46 10.06
N GLU A 319 -16.07 4.57 11.40
CA GLU A 319 -14.87 4.91 12.16
C GLU A 319 -14.10 3.60 12.44
N ASN A 320 -12.83 3.56 12.00
CA ASN A 320 -11.92 2.42 12.19
C ASN A 320 -11.01 2.63 13.39
#